data_9fe8bec04f4151891dbac22dc702c612
#
_entry.id   9fe8bec04f4151891dbac22dc702c612
#
_cell.length_a   1.000
_cell.length_b   1.000
_cell.length_c   1.000
_cell.angle_alpha   90.00
_cell.angle_beta   90.00
_cell.angle_gamma   90.00
#
_symmetry.space_group_name_H-M   'P 1'
#
loop_
_entity.id
_entity.type
_entity.pdbx_description
1 polymer ?
#
loop_
_entity_poly.entity_id
_entity_poly.type
_entity_poly.pdbx_seq_one_letter_code
_entity_poly.pdbx_strand_id
1 'polypeptide(L)'
;MPLVLPNLGPRVILGLMTFGPDERQGARITSLDEFKKCLDCLSENNHYEIDTARIYVGGQQEAFTAQAGWKERGFKIATKWYPRNPGDHKPEVIRQNLEKSLKELQTDCVDIFYLHAADRSVPFAETLEAVNQLHVEGKFVQLGLSNYTAFEVAEIVTMCNERGWVRPTVYQGMYNAISKEARASILPETNRANVARSIETELIPCCKRYGIDIVIYNPLAGGILSGKYKTADIPADGRYSDAHGTTGRLYRNRYFKDATFDALRVIEPAAQKHNLTLIEIALRWLCHHSALNIKDGGNDGIIVGVSSLKQLQENLADIKKGPLPEDVLAALDEAWLVAKPTTANYWHLDLNYTYDTTKALFGPK
;
A
#
# COMPACT_ATOMS: atom_id res chain seq x y z
N MET A 1 -2.01 -19.05 -8.90
CA MET A 1 -0.99 -18.34 -9.73
C MET A 1 -1.13 -16.86 -9.45
N PRO A 2 -0.04 -16.07 -9.45
CA PRO A 2 -0.17 -14.62 -9.31
C PRO A 2 -1.02 -14.06 -10.45
N LEU A 3 -1.76 -12.98 -10.14
CA LEU A 3 -2.56 -12.26 -11.14
C LEU A 3 -1.60 -11.56 -12.10
N VAL A 4 -1.33 -12.17 -13.24
CA VAL A 4 -0.49 -11.58 -14.29
C VAL A 4 -1.40 -10.87 -15.27
N LEU A 5 -1.30 -9.55 -15.33
CA LEU A 5 -2.00 -8.74 -16.31
C LEU A 5 -1.11 -8.52 -17.54
N PRO A 6 -1.70 -8.36 -18.74
CA PRO A 6 -0.93 -7.98 -19.92
C PRO A 6 -0.15 -6.69 -19.65
N ASN A 7 1.15 -6.73 -19.73
CA ASN A 7 2.00 -5.60 -19.38
C ASN A 7 2.02 -4.57 -20.52
N LEU A 8 1.11 -3.61 -20.47
CA LEU A 8 1.03 -2.47 -21.39
C LEU A 8 1.63 -1.19 -20.78
N GLY A 9 2.40 -1.31 -19.70
CA GLY A 9 2.98 -0.21 -18.93
C GLY A 9 3.00 -0.50 -17.43
N PRO A 10 3.23 0.51 -16.58
CA PRO A 10 3.19 0.34 -15.13
C PRO A 10 1.84 -0.22 -14.66
N ARG A 11 1.85 -1.22 -13.76
CA ARG A 11 0.64 -1.75 -13.11
C ARG A 11 0.10 -0.72 -12.14
N VAL A 12 -1.04 -0.09 -12.48
CA VAL A 12 -1.71 0.92 -11.67
C VAL A 12 -3.01 0.37 -11.10
N ILE A 13 -3.20 0.56 -9.81
CA ILE A 13 -4.34 0.09 -9.04
C ILE A 13 -5.04 1.30 -8.44
N LEU A 14 -6.35 1.43 -8.56
CA LEU A 14 -7.08 2.51 -7.91
C LEU A 14 -7.36 2.14 -6.45
N GLY A 15 -6.79 2.94 -5.52
CA GLY A 15 -7.03 2.79 -4.08
C GLY A 15 -8.33 3.46 -3.65
N LEU A 16 -9.24 2.69 -3.07
CA LEU A 16 -10.60 3.13 -2.76
C LEU A 16 -10.80 3.65 -1.32
N MET A 17 -9.74 3.87 -0.55
CA MET A 17 -9.83 4.33 0.84
C MET A 17 -10.61 5.65 1.00
N THR A 18 -10.66 6.47 -0.04
CA THR A 18 -11.33 7.79 -0.04
C THR A 18 -12.67 7.80 -0.78
N PHE A 19 -13.18 6.63 -1.18
CA PHE A 19 -14.46 6.46 -1.86
C PHE A 19 -15.51 5.92 -0.89
N GLY A 20 -16.66 6.56 -0.79
CA GLY A 20 -17.73 6.09 0.09
C GLY A 20 -18.75 7.16 0.42
N PRO A 21 -19.87 6.80 1.05
CA PRO A 21 -20.99 7.72 1.24
C PRO A 21 -20.83 8.73 2.39
N ASP A 22 -19.83 8.57 3.28
CA ASP A 22 -19.71 9.39 4.49
C ASP A 22 -18.33 10.10 4.58
N GLU A 23 -18.33 11.41 4.35
CA GLU A 23 -17.13 12.26 4.47
C GLU A 23 -16.56 12.27 5.88
N ARG A 24 -17.37 12.13 6.92
CA ARG A 24 -16.92 12.09 8.33
C ARG A 24 -16.09 10.85 8.62
N GLN A 25 -16.28 9.78 7.83
CA GLN A 25 -15.47 8.56 7.87
C GLN A 25 -14.27 8.57 6.92
N GLY A 26 -13.97 9.73 6.32
CA GLY A 26 -12.80 9.94 5.47
C GLY A 26 -13.04 9.82 3.97
N ALA A 27 -14.28 9.64 3.52
CA ALA A 27 -14.60 9.70 2.10
C ALA A 27 -14.35 11.09 1.51
N ARG A 28 -13.98 11.12 0.22
CA ARG A 28 -13.75 12.33 -0.59
C ARG A 28 -14.54 12.29 -1.88
N ILE A 29 -14.70 11.11 -2.44
CA ILE A 29 -15.55 10.84 -3.58
C ILE A 29 -16.79 10.14 -3.03
N THR A 30 -17.85 10.94 -2.83
CA THR A 30 -19.13 10.50 -2.23
C THR A 30 -20.22 10.31 -3.27
N SER A 31 -20.01 10.80 -4.49
CA SER A 31 -20.90 10.60 -5.61
C SER A 31 -20.62 9.28 -6.32
N LEU A 32 -21.63 8.43 -6.48
CA LEU A 32 -21.54 7.22 -7.31
C LEU A 32 -21.23 7.55 -8.77
N ASP A 33 -21.73 8.66 -9.29
CA ASP A 33 -21.45 9.07 -10.68
C ASP A 33 -19.99 9.46 -10.86
N GLU A 34 -19.39 10.15 -9.90
CA GLU A 34 -17.96 10.45 -9.95
C GLU A 34 -17.12 9.18 -9.78
N PHE A 35 -17.53 8.25 -8.90
CA PHE A 35 -16.87 6.98 -8.76
C PHE A 35 -16.89 6.18 -10.07
N LYS A 36 -18.06 6.06 -10.73
CA LYS A 36 -18.18 5.40 -12.02
C LYS A 36 -17.27 6.04 -13.07
N LYS A 37 -17.22 7.38 -13.14
CA LYS A 37 -16.28 8.09 -14.03
C LYS A 37 -14.81 7.81 -13.70
N CYS A 38 -14.46 7.60 -12.43
CA CYS A 38 -13.10 7.16 -12.07
C CYS A 38 -12.81 5.75 -12.58
N LEU A 39 -13.76 4.82 -12.48
CA LEU A 39 -13.62 3.48 -13.05
C LEU A 39 -13.50 3.53 -14.58
N ASP A 40 -14.35 4.31 -15.25
CA ASP A 40 -14.30 4.48 -16.70
C ASP A 40 -12.93 5.07 -17.13
N CYS A 41 -12.45 6.11 -16.45
CA CYS A 41 -11.13 6.70 -16.69
C CYS A 41 -9.99 5.68 -16.51
N LEU A 42 -10.09 4.80 -15.50
CA LEU A 42 -9.08 3.78 -15.24
C LEU A 42 -9.04 2.74 -16.37
N SER A 43 -10.21 2.22 -16.81
CA SER A 43 -10.33 1.26 -17.90
C SER A 43 -9.94 1.83 -19.26
N GLU A 44 -10.25 3.09 -19.56
CA GLU A 44 -9.80 3.82 -20.75
C GLU A 44 -8.26 3.93 -20.82
N ASN A 45 -7.59 3.87 -19.66
CA ASN A 45 -6.13 3.84 -19.56
C ASN A 45 -5.55 2.42 -19.47
N ASN A 46 -6.36 1.36 -19.73
CA ASN A 46 -6.02 -0.05 -19.68
C ASN A 46 -5.60 -0.55 -18.29
N HIS A 47 -6.15 0.02 -17.23
CA HIS A 47 -5.98 -0.46 -15.86
C HIS A 47 -7.31 -1.01 -15.33
N TYR A 48 -7.29 -2.21 -14.75
CA TYR A 48 -8.49 -2.94 -14.36
C TYR A 48 -8.40 -3.49 -12.94
N GLU A 49 -7.65 -2.83 -12.06
CA GLU A 49 -7.51 -3.25 -10.67
C GLU A 49 -7.96 -2.16 -9.71
N ILE A 50 -8.70 -2.57 -8.67
CA ILE A 50 -9.16 -1.72 -7.58
C ILE A 50 -8.83 -2.35 -6.23
N ASP A 51 -8.50 -1.52 -5.25
CA ASP A 51 -8.03 -1.94 -3.93
C ASP A 51 -8.92 -1.36 -2.83
N THR A 52 -9.64 -2.23 -2.13
CA THR A 52 -10.51 -1.88 -1.00
C THR A 52 -10.05 -2.54 0.32
N ALA A 53 -10.77 -2.33 1.40
CA ALA A 53 -10.63 -3.02 2.67
C ALA A 53 -11.90 -2.95 3.51
N ARG A 54 -12.14 -3.98 4.33
CA ARG A 54 -13.29 -4.07 5.25
C ARG A 54 -13.45 -2.84 6.13
N ILE A 55 -12.34 -2.21 6.53
CA ILE A 55 -12.36 -1.09 7.48
C ILE A 55 -12.53 0.28 6.84
N TYR A 56 -12.47 0.41 5.50
CA TYR A 56 -12.52 1.71 4.85
C TYR A 56 -13.88 2.38 5.01
N VAL A 57 -13.86 3.71 5.22
CA VAL A 57 -15.05 4.54 5.40
C VAL A 57 -16.04 3.92 6.42
N GLY A 58 -15.53 3.57 7.61
CA GLY A 58 -16.32 2.96 8.67
C GLY A 58 -16.96 1.61 8.30
N GLY A 59 -16.41 0.91 7.29
CA GLY A 59 -16.93 -0.35 6.77
C GLY A 59 -18.00 -0.21 5.69
N GLN A 60 -18.24 0.98 5.16
CA GLN A 60 -19.28 1.24 4.14
C GLN A 60 -18.72 1.21 2.70
N GLN A 61 -17.40 1.20 2.55
CA GLN A 61 -16.73 1.38 1.27
C GLN A 61 -16.99 0.20 0.31
N GLU A 62 -16.99 -1.05 0.79
CA GLU A 62 -17.19 -2.23 -0.05
C GLU A 62 -18.59 -2.25 -0.68
N ALA A 63 -19.65 -1.95 0.09
CA ALA A 63 -21.00 -1.83 -0.44
C ALA A 63 -21.13 -0.67 -1.46
N PHE A 64 -20.42 0.43 -1.24
CA PHE A 64 -20.37 1.55 -2.18
C PHE A 64 -19.65 1.17 -3.49
N THR A 65 -18.65 0.30 -3.41
CA THR A 65 -17.95 -0.26 -4.59
C THR A 65 -18.89 -1.15 -5.42
N ALA A 66 -19.67 -2.00 -4.76
CA ALA A 66 -20.67 -2.82 -5.46
C ALA A 66 -21.70 -1.95 -6.22
N GLN A 67 -22.19 -0.86 -5.61
CA GLN A 67 -23.11 0.08 -6.26
C GLN A 67 -22.50 0.80 -7.48
N ALA A 68 -21.18 0.92 -7.54
CA ALA A 68 -20.50 1.49 -8.71
C ALA A 68 -20.40 0.51 -9.90
N GLY A 69 -20.76 -0.77 -9.72
CA GLY A 69 -20.77 -1.77 -10.79
C GLY A 69 -19.37 -2.19 -11.24
N TRP A 70 -18.48 -2.45 -10.28
CA TRP A 70 -17.09 -2.82 -10.55
C TRP A 70 -16.96 -4.14 -11.33
N LYS A 71 -17.81 -5.12 -11.00
CA LYS A 71 -17.75 -6.47 -11.57
C LYS A 71 -18.19 -6.49 -13.04
N GLU A 72 -19.28 -5.80 -13.36
CA GLU A 72 -19.81 -5.66 -14.71
C GLU A 72 -18.85 -4.90 -15.65
N ARG A 73 -17.98 -4.07 -15.07
CA ARG A 73 -16.92 -3.36 -15.79
C ARG A 73 -15.64 -4.17 -15.94
N GLY A 74 -15.61 -5.43 -15.44
CA GLY A 74 -14.49 -6.34 -15.59
C GLY A 74 -13.28 -6.04 -14.68
N PHE A 75 -13.47 -5.26 -13.61
CA PHE A 75 -12.39 -4.97 -12.67
C PHE A 75 -12.02 -6.18 -11.83
N LYS A 76 -10.75 -6.28 -11.48
CA LYS A 76 -10.20 -7.16 -10.47
C LYS A 76 -10.20 -6.44 -9.13
N ILE A 77 -10.54 -7.14 -8.05
CA ILE A 77 -10.71 -6.52 -6.74
C ILE A 77 -9.86 -7.18 -5.67
N ALA A 78 -9.21 -6.34 -4.86
CA ALA A 78 -8.58 -6.75 -3.63
C ALA A 78 -9.38 -6.25 -2.43
N THR A 79 -9.55 -7.09 -1.40
CA THR A 79 -10.01 -6.64 -0.08
C THR A 79 -9.09 -7.13 1.04
N LYS A 80 -9.26 -6.58 2.25
CA LYS A 80 -8.33 -6.77 3.36
C LYS A 80 -9.06 -6.77 4.70
N TRP A 81 -8.53 -7.57 5.65
CA TRP A 81 -8.94 -7.51 7.05
C TRP A 81 -7.81 -6.99 7.93
N TYR A 82 -8.06 -5.89 8.68
CA TYR A 82 -7.10 -5.24 9.58
C TYR A 82 -7.39 -5.62 11.04
N PRO A 83 -6.44 -6.16 11.80
CA PRO A 83 -6.63 -6.46 13.21
C PRO A 83 -6.60 -5.17 14.03
N ARG A 84 -7.72 -4.83 14.67
CA ARG A 84 -7.84 -3.68 15.58
C ARG A 84 -7.66 -4.08 17.03
N ASN A 85 -8.02 -5.33 17.34
CA ASN A 85 -7.96 -5.90 18.69
C ASN A 85 -7.21 -7.22 18.67
N PRO A 86 -6.59 -7.62 19.80
CA PRO A 86 -6.06 -8.95 19.94
C PRO A 86 -7.12 -10.02 19.63
N GLY A 87 -6.74 -11.01 18.82
CA GLY A 87 -7.63 -12.09 18.39
C GLY A 87 -8.43 -11.81 17.11
N ASP A 88 -8.27 -10.66 16.48
CA ASP A 88 -8.97 -10.35 15.23
C ASP A 88 -8.52 -11.23 14.03
N HIS A 89 -7.40 -11.96 14.17
CA HIS A 89 -6.97 -12.99 13.21
C HIS A 89 -7.28 -14.43 13.63
N LYS A 90 -8.12 -14.65 14.65
CA LYS A 90 -8.65 -15.98 14.93
C LYS A 90 -9.49 -16.51 13.76
N PRO A 91 -9.53 -17.83 13.56
CA PRO A 91 -10.20 -18.47 12.43
C PRO A 91 -11.63 -17.99 12.18
N GLU A 92 -12.45 -17.94 13.23
CA GLU A 92 -13.84 -17.51 13.14
C GLU A 92 -14.00 -16.04 12.78
N VAL A 93 -13.11 -15.16 13.28
CA VAL A 93 -13.17 -13.73 13.02
C VAL A 93 -12.76 -13.40 11.58
N ILE A 94 -11.69 -14.04 11.07
CA ILE A 94 -11.28 -13.89 9.66
C ILE A 94 -12.40 -14.34 8.72
N ARG A 95 -12.99 -15.52 8.98
CA ARG A 95 -14.09 -16.04 8.17
C ARG A 95 -15.27 -15.06 8.13
N GLN A 96 -15.75 -14.63 9.28
CA GLN A 96 -16.89 -13.71 9.38
C GLN A 96 -16.64 -12.40 8.61
N ASN A 97 -15.43 -11.85 8.70
CA ASN A 97 -15.10 -10.59 8.05
C ASN A 97 -14.92 -10.74 6.54
N LEU A 98 -14.33 -11.84 6.06
CA LEU A 98 -14.25 -12.09 4.62
C LEU A 98 -15.64 -12.37 4.03
N GLU A 99 -16.46 -13.18 4.66
CA GLU A 99 -17.83 -13.45 4.21
C GLU A 99 -18.68 -12.15 4.17
N LYS A 100 -18.51 -11.27 5.16
CA LYS A 100 -19.13 -9.95 5.15
C LYS A 100 -18.63 -9.09 3.97
N SER A 101 -17.33 -9.08 3.70
CA SER A 101 -16.76 -8.37 2.54
C SER A 101 -17.33 -8.90 1.22
N LEU A 102 -17.38 -10.21 1.05
CA LEU A 102 -17.94 -10.84 -0.16
C LEU A 102 -19.42 -10.46 -0.36
N LYS A 103 -20.21 -10.49 0.71
CA LYS A 103 -21.61 -10.07 0.68
C LYS A 103 -21.76 -8.61 0.27
N GLU A 104 -20.98 -7.71 0.85
CA GLU A 104 -21.07 -6.27 0.56
C GLU A 104 -20.52 -5.94 -0.85
N LEU A 105 -19.52 -6.65 -1.32
CA LEU A 105 -18.98 -6.54 -2.67
C LEU A 105 -19.86 -7.22 -3.74
N GLN A 106 -20.91 -7.95 -3.33
CA GLN A 106 -21.81 -8.72 -4.20
C GLN A 106 -21.06 -9.72 -5.10
N THR A 107 -20.14 -10.47 -4.48
CA THR A 107 -19.36 -11.52 -5.15
C THR A 107 -19.14 -12.71 -4.23
N ASP A 108 -18.92 -13.90 -4.80
CA ASP A 108 -18.58 -15.10 -4.04
C ASP A 108 -17.06 -15.28 -3.87
N CYS A 109 -16.27 -14.52 -4.66
CA CYS A 109 -14.82 -14.62 -4.70
C CYS A 109 -14.21 -13.25 -5.00
N VAL A 110 -13.12 -12.87 -4.31
CA VAL A 110 -12.29 -11.72 -4.64
C VAL A 110 -10.97 -12.18 -5.27
N ASP A 111 -10.36 -11.33 -6.10
CA ASP A 111 -9.09 -11.69 -6.75
C ASP A 111 -7.95 -11.76 -5.73
N ILE A 112 -7.89 -10.83 -4.78
CA ILE A 112 -6.85 -10.82 -3.73
C ILE A 112 -7.48 -10.59 -2.35
N PHE A 113 -7.13 -11.45 -1.39
CA PHE A 113 -7.43 -11.22 0.03
C PHE A 113 -6.14 -10.95 0.80
N TYR A 114 -6.07 -9.79 1.47
CA TYR A 114 -4.91 -9.42 2.27
C TYR A 114 -5.16 -9.61 3.77
N LEU A 115 -4.20 -10.20 4.45
CA LEU A 115 -3.98 -9.93 5.87
C LEU A 115 -3.36 -8.54 5.97
N HIS A 116 -4.14 -7.55 6.45
CA HIS A 116 -3.83 -6.12 6.32
C HIS A 116 -2.71 -5.62 7.25
N ALA A 117 -2.48 -6.31 8.35
CA ALA A 117 -1.35 -6.20 9.26
C ALA A 117 -1.27 -7.48 10.09
N ALA A 118 -0.15 -7.73 10.78
CA ALA A 118 -0.01 -8.89 11.64
C ALA A 118 -0.81 -8.73 12.95
N ASP A 119 -1.65 -9.70 13.30
CA ASP A 119 -2.16 -9.88 14.66
C ASP A 119 -1.20 -10.78 15.44
N ARG A 120 -0.32 -10.17 16.23
CA ARG A 120 0.70 -10.86 17.00
C ARG A 120 0.18 -11.45 18.32
N SER A 121 -1.14 -11.51 18.48
CA SER A 121 -1.80 -12.20 19.57
C SER A 121 -2.31 -13.60 19.19
N VAL A 122 -2.30 -13.93 17.91
CA VAL A 122 -2.74 -15.22 17.36
C VAL A 122 -1.55 -15.88 16.66
N PRO A 123 -1.23 -17.15 16.94
CA PRO A 123 -0.17 -17.86 16.21
C PRO A 123 -0.44 -17.84 14.70
N PHE A 124 0.58 -17.52 13.90
CA PHE A 124 0.41 -17.45 12.44
C PHE A 124 -0.11 -18.76 11.85
N ALA A 125 0.23 -19.91 12.46
CA ALA A 125 -0.29 -21.19 12.02
C ALA A 125 -1.83 -21.27 12.05
N GLU A 126 -2.46 -20.79 13.12
CA GLU A 126 -3.93 -20.80 13.26
C GLU A 126 -4.59 -19.88 12.21
N THR A 127 -4.03 -18.68 12.04
CA THR A 127 -4.47 -17.71 11.03
C THR A 127 -4.36 -18.28 9.61
N LEU A 128 -3.20 -18.88 9.28
CA LEU A 128 -2.92 -19.37 7.92
C LEU A 128 -3.71 -20.64 7.59
N GLU A 129 -3.98 -21.49 8.55
CA GLU A 129 -4.86 -22.66 8.36
C GLU A 129 -6.28 -22.22 7.98
N ALA A 130 -6.85 -21.25 8.71
CA ALA A 130 -8.16 -20.70 8.41
C ALA A 130 -8.21 -20.01 7.02
N VAL A 131 -7.17 -19.25 6.69
CA VAL A 131 -7.04 -18.59 5.39
C VAL A 131 -6.92 -19.64 4.27
N ASN A 132 -6.18 -20.73 4.49
CA ASN A 132 -6.09 -21.82 3.52
C ASN A 132 -7.44 -22.51 3.30
N GLN A 133 -8.23 -22.73 4.35
CA GLN A 133 -9.59 -23.29 4.21
C GLN A 133 -10.47 -22.38 3.36
N LEU A 134 -10.45 -21.07 3.59
CA LEU A 134 -11.19 -20.08 2.78
C LEU A 134 -10.74 -20.06 1.32
N HIS A 135 -9.45 -20.28 1.05
CA HIS A 135 -8.92 -20.42 -0.29
C HIS A 135 -9.43 -21.69 -0.97
N VAL A 136 -9.40 -22.84 -0.28
CA VAL A 136 -9.93 -24.11 -0.79
C VAL A 136 -11.44 -24.01 -1.08
N GLU A 137 -12.18 -23.24 -0.27
CA GLU A 137 -13.60 -22.92 -0.51
C GLU A 137 -13.82 -21.94 -1.68
N GLY A 138 -12.76 -21.43 -2.32
CA GLY A 138 -12.85 -20.51 -3.45
C GLY A 138 -13.28 -19.08 -3.09
N LYS A 139 -13.07 -18.65 -1.85
CA LYS A 139 -13.47 -17.30 -1.41
C LYS A 139 -12.54 -16.19 -1.93
N PHE A 140 -11.34 -16.53 -2.32
CA PHE A 140 -10.38 -15.65 -2.95
C PHE A 140 -9.41 -16.45 -3.84
N VAL A 141 -8.76 -15.76 -4.79
CA VAL A 141 -7.81 -16.39 -5.73
C VAL A 141 -6.37 -16.32 -5.19
N GLN A 142 -5.96 -15.18 -4.64
CA GLN A 142 -4.58 -14.89 -4.26
C GLN A 142 -4.50 -14.38 -2.82
N LEU A 143 -3.59 -14.97 -2.03
CA LEU A 143 -3.29 -14.46 -0.69
C LEU A 143 -2.27 -13.33 -0.78
N GLY A 144 -2.54 -12.22 -0.07
CA GLY A 144 -1.63 -11.11 0.11
C GLY A 144 -1.28 -10.87 1.58
N LEU A 145 -0.11 -10.28 1.81
CA LEU A 145 0.30 -9.74 3.10
C LEU A 145 0.46 -8.23 3.00
N SER A 146 0.21 -7.50 4.08
CA SER A 146 0.43 -6.07 4.15
C SER A 146 0.93 -5.65 5.52
N ASN A 147 1.93 -4.78 5.58
CA ASN A 147 2.47 -4.23 6.83
C ASN A 147 3.06 -5.27 7.81
N TYR A 148 3.53 -6.38 7.30
CA TYR A 148 4.34 -7.38 8.01
C TYR A 148 5.82 -7.06 7.87
N THR A 149 6.65 -7.52 8.81
CA THR A 149 8.10 -7.44 8.66
C THR A 149 8.63 -8.50 7.67
N ALA A 150 9.84 -8.30 7.15
CA ALA A 150 10.45 -9.25 6.23
C ALA A 150 10.64 -10.64 6.86
N PHE A 151 11.01 -10.72 8.14
CA PHE A 151 11.16 -12.01 8.82
C PHE A 151 9.81 -12.74 9.01
N GLU A 152 8.72 -12.00 9.28
CA GLU A 152 7.37 -12.57 9.35
C GLU A 152 6.90 -13.08 7.98
N VAL A 153 7.23 -12.36 6.90
CA VAL A 153 6.95 -12.83 5.53
C VAL A 153 7.69 -14.13 5.25
N ALA A 154 8.97 -14.23 5.62
CA ALA A 154 9.76 -15.44 5.43
C ALA A 154 9.20 -16.62 6.24
N GLU A 155 8.82 -16.40 7.50
CA GLU A 155 8.20 -17.40 8.37
C GLU A 155 6.90 -17.92 7.74
N ILE A 156 6.00 -17.01 7.34
CA ILE A 156 4.70 -17.35 6.76
C ILE A 156 4.86 -18.15 5.47
N VAL A 157 5.74 -17.73 4.57
CA VAL A 157 5.96 -18.45 3.30
C VAL A 157 6.51 -19.85 3.54
N THR A 158 7.49 -19.98 4.44
CA THR A 158 8.09 -21.27 4.78
C THR A 158 7.03 -22.21 5.39
N MET A 159 6.25 -21.73 6.34
CA MET A 159 5.16 -22.47 6.96
C MET A 159 4.10 -22.93 5.95
N CYS A 160 3.67 -22.05 5.04
CA CYS A 160 2.72 -22.40 4.00
C CYS A 160 3.27 -23.49 3.06
N ASN A 161 4.54 -23.38 2.66
CA ASN A 161 5.18 -24.40 1.81
C ASN A 161 5.29 -25.75 2.50
N GLU A 162 5.70 -25.80 3.78
CA GLU A 162 5.83 -27.04 4.54
C GLU A 162 4.47 -27.75 4.75
N ARG A 163 3.39 -26.98 4.91
CA ARG A 163 2.06 -27.51 5.20
C ARG A 163 1.19 -27.71 3.96
N GLY A 164 1.70 -27.35 2.77
CA GLY A 164 0.93 -27.41 1.52
C GLY A 164 -0.23 -26.42 1.48
N TRP A 165 -0.14 -25.33 2.23
CA TRP A 165 -1.14 -24.27 2.26
C TRP A 165 -0.94 -23.23 1.16
N VAL A 166 -1.99 -22.44 0.86
CA VAL A 166 -1.88 -21.30 -0.03
C VAL A 166 -0.85 -20.32 0.53
N ARG A 167 0.19 -20.05 -0.25
CA ARG A 167 1.23 -19.09 0.15
C ARG A 167 0.90 -17.68 -0.34
N PRO A 168 1.33 -16.63 0.36
CA PRO A 168 1.22 -15.27 -0.15
C PRO A 168 2.06 -15.13 -1.42
N THR A 169 1.48 -14.45 -2.42
CA THR A 169 2.12 -14.17 -3.71
C THR A 169 2.17 -12.68 -4.02
N VAL A 170 1.59 -11.85 -3.16
CA VAL A 170 1.65 -10.39 -3.26
C VAL A 170 1.83 -9.77 -1.88
N TYR A 171 2.66 -8.75 -1.79
CA TYR A 171 2.87 -7.93 -0.59
C TYR A 171 2.47 -6.48 -0.87
N GLN A 172 1.63 -5.91 -0.01
CA GLN A 172 1.27 -4.51 -0.09
C GLN A 172 2.00 -3.69 0.99
N GLY A 173 2.82 -2.72 0.58
CA GLY A 173 3.66 -1.94 1.49
C GLY A 173 3.68 -0.44 1.23
N MET A 174 4.06 0.33 2.25
CA MET A 174 4.25 1.78 2.14
C MET A 174 5.58 2.08 1.45
N TYR A 175 5.53 2.83 0.33
CA TYR A 175 6.73 3.22 -0.38
C TYR A 175 6.53 4.49 -1.21
N ASN A 176 7.53 5.38 -1.19
CA ASN A 176 7.52 6.63 -1.96
C ASN A 176 8.93 7.25 -2.01
N ALA A 177 9.11 8.29 -2.79
CA ALA A 177 10.40 8.91 -3.09
C ALA A 177 11.13 9.53 -1.87
N ILE A 178 10.43 9.84 -0.77
CA ILE A 178 11.02 10.35 0.48
C ILE A 178 11.05 9.32 1.62
N SER A 179 10.72 8.04 1.34
CA SER A 179 10.87 6.91 2.26
C SER A 179 11.61 5.73 1.62
N LYS A 180 12.42 6.00 0.61
CA LYS A 180 13.28 5.08 -0.13
C LYS A 180 14.65 4.90 0.55
N GLU A 181 15.56 4.19 -0.08
CA GLU A 181 17.00 4.21 0.23
C GLU A 181 17.75 5.10 -0.76
N ALA A 182 18.81 5.79 -0.32
CA ALA A 182 19.66 6.57 -1.22
C ALA A 182 20.53 5.64 -2.06
N ARG A 183 20.82 6.03 -3.31
CA ARG A 183 21.70 5.28 -4.20
C ARG A 183 23.08 5.08 -3.56
N ALA A 184 23.59 3.85 -3.61
CA ALA A 184 24.85 3.47 -2.96
C ALA A 184 26.06 4.32 -3.39
N SER A 185 26.02 4.94 -4.58
CA SER A 185 27.08 5.81 -5.11
C SER A 185 27.22 7.15 -4.37
N ILE A 186 26.23 7.58 -3.61
CA ILE A 186 26.19 8.89 -2.91
C ILE A 186 26.52 8.75 -1.43
N LEU A 187 26.39 7.55 -0.85
CA LEU A 187 26.63 7.34 0.58
C LEU A 187 28.11 7.06 0.88
N PRO A 188 28.75 7.77 1.84
CA PRO A 188 30.01 7.34 2.42
C PRO A 188 29.88 5.91 2.97
N GLU A 189 30.96 5.11 2.87
CA GLU A 189 30.97 3.72 3.36
C GLU A 189 30.55 3.57 4.82
N THR A 190 30.85 4.56 5.65
CA THR A 190 30.50 4.62 7.07
C THR A 190 28.98 4.75 7.33
N ASN A 191 28.19 5.21 6.36
CA ASN A 191 26.73 5.41 6.50
C ASN A 191 25.88 4.29 5.93
N ARG A 192 26.48 3.27 5.30
CA ARG A 192 25.76 2.12 4.72
C ARG A 192 25.18 1.18 5.77
N ALA A 193 25.61 1.24 7.01
CA ALA A 193 25.29 0.27 8.07
C ALA A 193 24.13 0.70 9.00
N ASN A 194 23.53 1.88 8.85
CA ASN A 194 22.57 2.37 9.85
C ASN A 194 21.12 2.35 9.38
N VAL A 195 20.45 1.32 9.82
CA VAL A 195 19.00 1.14 10.09
C VAL A 195 18.05 1.56 8.96
N ALA A 196 17.75 0.59 8.16
CA ALA A 196 16.67 0.61 7.23
C ALA A 196 15.31 0.67 7.91
N ARG A 197 14.62 1.77 7.72
CA ARG A 197 13.18 1.87 7.95
C ARG A 197 12.41 1.76 6.62
N SER A 198 13.14 1.75 5.51
CA SER A 198 12.64 1.55 4.15
C SER A 198 12.49 0.06 3.83
N ILE A 199 11.54 -0.24 2.95
CA ILE A 199 11.33 -1.62 2.47
C ILE A 199 12.46 -2.13 1.56
N GLU A 200 13.35 -1.26 1.08
CA GLU A 200 14.39 -1.62 0.09
C GLU A 200 15.46 -2.54 0.65
N THR A 201 15.83 -2.39 1.92
CA THR A 201 16.96 -3.10 2.51
C THR A 201 16.70 -4.55 2.86
N GLU A 202 15.48 -4.90 3.26
CA GLU A 202 15.15 -6.26 3.67
C GLU A 202 13.88 -6.81 3.03
N LEU A 203 12.78 -6.00 2.99
CA LEU A 203 11.49 -6.50 2.55
C LEU A 203 11.46 -6.78 1.03
N ILE A 204 11.94 -5.85 0.21
CA ILE A 204 12.01 -6.07 -1.26
C ILE A 204 12.89 -7.26 -1.60
N PRO A 205 14.13 -7.40 -1.05
CA PRO A 205 14.93 -8.61 -1.24
C PRO A 205 14.24 -9.89 -0.76
N CYS A 206 13.53 -9.84 0.39
CA CYS A 206 12.74 -10.96 0.89
C CYS A 206 11.64 -11.36 -0.10
N CYS A 207 10.81 -10.41 -0.51
CA CYS A 207 9.72 -10.65 -1.46
C CYS A 207 10.27 -11.24 -2.79
N LYS A 208 11.33 -10.66 -3.35
CA LYS A 208 11.97 -11.16 -4.57
C LYS A 208 12.47 -12.60 -4.42
N ARG A 209 13.11 -12.93 -3.27
CA ARG A 209 13.60 -14.29 -3.00
C ARG A 209 12.47 -15.32 -2.97
N TYR A 210 11.32 -14.93 -2.46
CA TYR A 210 10.16 -15.85 -2.33
C TYR A 210 9.18 -15.76 -3.50
N GLY A 211 9.47 -14.98 -4.55
CA GLY A 211 8.59 -14.80 -5.71
C GLY A 211 7.25 -14.16 -5.32
N ILE A 212 7.30 -13.10 -4.54
CA ILE A 212 6.16 -12.30 -4.10
C ILE A 212 6.22 -10.96 -4.82
N ASP A 213 5.17 -10.62 -5.56
CA ASP A 213 5.02 -9.32 -6.20
C ASP A 213 4.77 -8.23 -5.15
N ILE A 214 5.21 -7.02 -5.44
CA ILE A 214 5.08 -5.89 -4.51
C ILE A 214 4.10 -4.87 -5.09
N VAL A 215 3.10 -4.53 -4.29
CA VAL A 215 2.17 -3.43 -4.58
C VAL A 215 2.39 -2.35 -3.53
N ILE A 216 2.63 -1.12 -3.96
CA ILE A 216 2.91 -0.04 -3.00
C ILE A 216 1.73 0.90 -2.82
N TYR A 217 1.52 1.37 -1.59
CA TYR A 217 0.58 2.41 -1.26
C TYR A 217 1.29 3.69 -0.76
N ASN A 218 0.59 4.81 -0.70
CA ASN A 218 1.14 6.13 -0.38
C ASN A 218 2.26 6.60 -1.35
N PRO A 219 2.09 6.48 -2.67
CA PRO A 219 3.07 6.96 -3.65
C PRO A 219 3.41 8.45 -3.46
N LEU A 220 2.45 9.23 -3.00
CA LEU A 220 2.56 10.67 -2.74
C LEU A 220 2.77 11.01 -1.26
N ALA A 221 3.30 10.07 -0.45
CA ALA A 221 3.51 10.26 0.99
C ALA A 221 2.26 10.81 1.71
N GLY A 222 1.09 10.21 1.45
CA GLY A 222 -0.18 10.67 2.01
C GLY A 222 -0.66 12.04 1.51
N GLY A 223 -0.07 12.57 0.44
CA GLY A 223 -0.37 13.87 -0.13
C GLY A 223 0.61 14.97 0.24
N ILE A 224 1.67 14.70 0.99
CA ILE A 224 2.76 15.66 1.27
C ILE A 224 3.45 16.10 -0.03
N LEU A 225 3.70 15.13 -0.93
CA LEU A 225 4.30 15.40 -2.24
C LEU A 225 3.37 16.14 -3.22
N SER A 226 2.18 16.60 -2.78
CA SER A 226 1.40 17.59 -3.54
C SER A 226 1.98 19.00 -3.44
N GLY A 227 2.87 19.26 -2.49
CA GLY A 227 3.40 20.59 -2.23
C GLY A 227 2.40 21.58 -1.57
N LYS A 228 1.18 21.10 -1.23
CA LYS A 228 0.15 21.94 -0.57
C LYS A 228 0.57 22.39 0.82
N TYR A 229 1.28 21.53 1.54
CA TYR A 229 1.69 21.79 2.93
C TYR A 229 3.16 22.21 2.97
N LYS A 230 3.46 23.27 3.72
CA LYS A 230 4.82 23.86 3.82
C LYS A 230 5.41 23.79 5.22
N THR A 231 4.57 23.57 6.22
CA THR A 231 4.92 23.52 7.65
C THR A 231 4.20 22.36 8.33
N ALA A 232 4.60 22.04 9.57
CA ALA A 232 3.95 21.05 10.41
C ALA A 232 2.66 21.55 11.09
N ASP A 233 2.19 22.76 10.77
CA ASP A 233 0.95 23.30 11.32
C ASP A 233 -0.25 22.47 10.87
N ILE A 234 -1.17 22.19 11.81
CA ILE A 234 -2.35 21.37 11.52
C ILE A 234 -3.30 22.17 10.61
N PRO A 235 -3.61 21.69 9.40
CA PRO A 235 -4.48 22.40 8.49
C PRO A 235 -5.94 22.36 8.96
N ALA A 236 -6.72 23.39 8.62
CA ALA A 236 -8.13 23.46 8.94
C ALA A 236 -8.95 22.35 8.27
N ASP A 237 -8.54 21.93 7.07
CA ASP A 237 -9.21 20.92 6.27
C ASP A 237 -8.24 19.87 5.71
N GLY A 238 -8.79 18.82 5.07
CA GLY A 238 -7.99 17.81 4.38
C GLY A 238 -7.56 16.66 5.30
N ARG A 239 -6.79 15.72 4.74
CA ARG A 239 -6.40 14.46 5.39
C ARG A 239 -5.68 14.66 6.72
N TYR A 240 -4.96 15.76 6.89
CA TYR A 240 -4.13 16.07 8.04
C TYR A 240 -4.84 16.91 9.10
N SER A 241 -6.10 17.35 8.85
CA SER A 241 -6.88 18.11 9.80
C SER A 241 -7.39 17.25 10.97
N ASP A 242 -7.81 17.90 12.05
CA ASP A 242 -8.44 17.23 13.19
C ASP A 242 -9.85 16.72 12.87
N ALA A 243 -10.50 17.26 11.83
CA ALA A 243 -11.80 16.79 11.35
C ALA A 243 -11.81 15.30 10.97
N HIS A 244 -10.65 14.72 10.64
CA HIS A 244 -10.50 13.30 10.32
C HIS A 244 -10.06 12.41 11.50
N GLY A 245 -10.10 12.91 12.72
CA GLY A 245 -9.94 12.15 13.94
C GLY A 245 -8.66 11.29 13.97
N THR A 246 -8.83 9.97 14.17
CA THR A 246 -7.70 9.02 14.27
C THR A 246 -6.89 8.91 12.97
N THR A 247 -7.54 9.01 11.81
CA THR A 247 -6.86 8.96 10.50
C THR A 247 -5.98 10.19 10.30
N GLY A 248 -6.47 11.40 10.60
CA GLY A 248 -5.69 12.63 10.52
C GLY A 248 -4.45 12.57 11.41
N ARG A 249 -4.60 12.11 12.66
CA ARG A 249 -3.50 11.92 13.61
C ARG A 249 -2.48 10.89 13.10
N LEU A 250 -2.92 9.75 12.56
CA LEU A 250 -2.05 8.72 12.00
C LEU A 250 -1.16 9.29 10.89
N TYR A 251 -1.74 10.04 9.95
CA TYR A 251 -1.01 10.63 8.84
C TYR A 251 -0.05 11.74 9.29
N ARG A 252 -0.44 12.57 10.29
CA ARG A 252 0.48 13.55 10.89
C ARG A 252 1.67 12.86 11.57
N ASN A 253 1.45 11.83 12.35
CA ASN A 253 2.53 11.07 12.99
C ASN A 253 3.53 10.48 11.98
N ARG A 254 3.08 10.17 10.77
CA ARG A 254 3.95 9.65 9.70
C ARG A 254 4.73 10.73 8.98
N TYR A 255 4.09 11.86 8.64
CA TYR A 255 4.61 12.78 7.65
C TYR A 255 4.72 14.24 8.09
N PHE A 256 3.97 14.71 9.10
CA PHE A 256 4.03 16.10 9.57
C PHE A 256 5.17 16.28 10.56
N LYS A 257 6.38 16.28 10.04
CA LYS A 257 7.64 16.43 10.78
C LYS A 257 8.50 17.44 10.06
N ASP A 258 9.26 18.26 10.80
CA ASP A 258 10.14 19.28 10.22
C ASP A 258 11.07 18.68 9.16
N ALA A 259 11.68 17.53 9.45
CA ALA A 259 12.54 16.84 8.49
C ALA A 259 11.84 16.44 7.18
N THR A 260 10.51 16.20 7.19
CA THR A 260 9.75 15.94 5.97
C THR A 260 9.64 17.22 5.12
N PHE A 261 9.36 18.37 5.76
CA PHE A 261 9.27 19.65 5.06
C PHE A 261 10.65 20.15 4.60
N ASP A 262 11.71 19.89 5.39
CA ASP A 262 13.09 20.15 4.98
C ASP A 262 13.45 19.34 3.72
N ALA A 263 13.08 18.07 3.67
CA ALA A 263 13.26 17.23 2.50
C ALA A 263 12.53 17.78 1.25
N LEU A 264 11.31 18.32 1.40
CA LEU A 264 10.61 18.96 0.28
C LEU A 264 11.37 20.20 -0.21
N ARG A 265 11.91 21.03 0.71
CA ARG A 265 12.70 22.21 0.34
C ARG A 265 13.96 21.87 -0.46
N VAL A 266 14.54 20.69 -0.24
CA VAL A 266 15.66 20.18 -1.06
C VAL A 266 15.24 19.85 -2.49
N ILE A 267 14.02 19.33 -2.69
CA ILE A 267 13.53 18.91 -4.00
C ILE A 267 13.03 20.11 -4.84
N GLU A 268 12.43 21.10 -4.20
CA GLU A 268 11.73 22.22 -4.86
C GLU A 268 12.59 22.98 -5.90
N PRO A 269 13.87 23.32 -5.66
CA PRO A 269 14.69 24.02 -6.67
C PRO A 269 14.89 23.20 -7.95
N ALA A 270 15.13 21.89 -7.83
CA ALA A 270 15.27 21.00 -8.99
C ALA A 270 13.94 20.84 -9.73
N ALA A 271 12.82 20.74 -9.00
CA ALA A 271 11.48 20.72 -9.58
C ALA A 271 11.19 21.98 -10.40
N GLN A 272 11.47 23.17 -9.84
CA GLN A 272 11.27 24.45 -10.52
C GLN A 272 12.14 24.58 -11.77
N LYS A 273 13.40 24.19 -11.71
CA LYS A 273 14.34 24.24 -12.83
C LYS A 273 13.81 23.47 -14.07
N HIS A 274 13.14 22.34 -13.83
CA HIS A 274 12.62 21.48 -14.89
C HIS A 274 11.11 21.65 -15.15
N ASN A 275 10.47 22.64 -14.51
CA ASN A 275 9.02 22.86 -14.56
C ASN A 275 8.21 21.59 -14.24
N LEU A 276 8.63 20.85 -13.20
CA LEU A 276 8.00 19.64 -12.72
C LEU A 276 7.20 19.89 -11.45
N THR A 277 6.08 19.21 -11.28
CA THR A 277 5.39 19.13 -9.98
C THR A 277 6.01 18.06 -9.10
N LEU A 278 5.88 18.20 -7.77
CA LEU A 278 6.33 17.17 -6.84
C LEU A 278 5.54 15.85 -7.02
N ILE A 279 4.27 15.91 -7.42
CA ILE A 279 3.45 14.74 -7.77
C ILE A 279 4.06 14.01 -8.96
N GLU A 280 4.33 14.72 -10.03
CA GLU A 280 4.96 14.18 -11.24
C GLU A 280 6.31 13.52 -10.90
N ILE A 281 7.15 14.19 -10.11
CA ILE A 281 8.44 13.68 -9.66
C ILE A 281 8.24 12.36 -8.90
N ALA A 282 7.32 12.30 -7.94
CA ALA A 282 7.07 11.12 -7.14
C ALA A 282 6.60 9.93 -7.98
N LEU A 283 5.66 10.13 -8.89
CA LEU A 283 5.09 9.07 -9.73
C LEU A 283 6.10 8.57 -10.76
N ARG A 284 6.83 9.47 -11.43
CA ARG A 284 7.88 9.11 -12.39
C ARG A 284 9.06 8.40 -11.70
N TRP A 285 9.41 8.82 -10.48
CA TRP A 285 10.43 8.14 -9.70
C TRP A 285 10.04 6.68 -9.42
N LEU A 286 8.79 6.43 -8.99
CA LEU A 286 8.29 5.08 -8.76
C LEU A 286 8.36 4.20 -10.02
N CYS A 287 7.96 4.76 -11.16
CA CYS A 287 7.91 4.02 -12.43
C CYS A 287 9.28 3.74 -13.05
N HIS A 288 10.28 4.59 -12.80
CA HIS A 288 11.52 4.56 -13.57
C HIS A 288 12.79 4.34 -12.74
N HIS A 289 12.76 4.68 -11.43
CA HIS A 289 13.96 4.80 -10.61
C HIS A 289 13.89 4.07 -9.27
N SER A 290 12.71 3.51 -8.92
CA SER A 290 12.53 2.77 -7.68
C SER A 290 13.06 1.33 -7.78
N ALA A 291 13.09 0.63 -6.65
CA ALA A 291 13.47 -0.78 -6.59
C ALA A 291 12.37 -1.76 -7.04
N LEU A 292 11.20 -1.23 -7.46
CA LEU A 292 10.08 -2.02 -7.96
C LEU A 292 10.38 -2.62 -9.34
N ASN A 293 9.94 -3.83 -9.55
CA ASN A 293 9.99 -4.49 -10.85
C ASN A 293 8.70 -4.20 -11.65
N ILE A 294 8.62 -2.97 -12.18
CA ILE A 294 7.46 -2.48 -12.97
C ILE A 294 7.69 -2.67 -14.48
N LYS A 295 8.95 -2.79 -14.89
CA LYS A 295 9.37 -2.93 -16.30
C LYS A 295 9.69 -4.38 -16.64
N ASP A 296 9.89 -4.66 -17.91
CA ASP A 296 10.46 -5.91 -18.41
C ASP A 296 9.71 -7.19 -17.96
N GLY A 297 8.38 -7.10 -17.92
CA GLY A 297 7.53 -8.23 -17.52
C GLY A 297 7.37 -8.40 -16.01
N GLY A 298 7.86 -7.43 -15.21
CA GLY A 298 7.59 -7.39 -13.77
C GLY A 298 6.11 -7.12 -13.46
N ASN A 299 5.66 -7.57 -12.31
CA ASN A 299 4.26 -7.48 -11.88
C ASN A 299 4.07 -6.62 -10.61
N ASP A 300 5.09 -5.85 -10.22
CA ASP A 300 4.96 -4.90 -9.13
C ASP A 300 4.01 -3.76 -9.52
N GLY A 301 3.26 -3.22 -8.55
CA GLY A 301 2.19 -2.26 -8.83
C GLY A 301 2.18 -1.04 -7.92
N ILE A 302 1.50 0.01 -8.37
CA ILE A 302 1.33 1.27 -7.66
C ILE A 302 -0.14 1.50 -7.37
N ILE A 303 -0.52 1.61 -6.09
CA ILE A 303 -1.85 2.04 -5.67
C ILE A 303 -1.91 3.55 -5.68
N VAL A 304 -2.74 4.10 -6.55
CA VAL A 304 -3.01 5.52 -6.66
C VAL A 304 -4.31 5.84 -5.91
N GLY A 305 -4.18 6.57 -4.80
CA GLY A 305 -5.32 7.12 -4.05
C GLY A 305 -5.59 8.55 -4.49
N VAL A 306 -6.85 8.89 -4.72
CA VAL A 306 -7.28 10.21 -5.20
C VAL A 306 -8.45 10.76 -4.39
N SER A 307 -8.70 12.06 -4.48
CA SER A 307 -9.86 12.73 -3.89
C SER A 307 -10.77 13.40 -4.93
N SER A 308 -10.45 13.24 -6.22
CA SER A 308 -11.28 13.68 -7.36
C SER A 308 -10.90 12.94 -8.64
N LEU A 309 -11.81 12.90 -9.61
CA LEU A 309 -11.53 12.38 -10.96
C LEU A 309 -10.37 13.12 -11.64
N LYS A 310 -10.29 14.45 -11.48
CA LYS A 310 -9.21 15.26 -12.03
C LYS A 310 -7.84 14.79 -11.55
N GLN A 311 -7.69 14.52 -10.25
CA GLN A 311 -6.43 13.99 -9.71
C GLN A 311 -6.08 12.62 -10.30
N LEU A 312 -7.07 11.76 -10.53
CA LEU A 312 -6.82 10.47 -11.18
C LEU A 312 -6.27 10.66 -12.60
N GLN A 313 -6.90 11.54 -13.39
CA GLN A 313 -6.49 11.85 -14.76
C GLN A 313 -5.06 12.42 -14.81
N GLU A 314 -4.75 13.38 -13.93
CA GLU A 314 -3.42 13.99 -13.82
C GLU A 314 -2.36 12.96 -13.41
N ASN A 315 -2.64 12.12 -12.41
CA ASN A 315 -1.72 11.08 -11.95
C ASN A 315 -1.45 10.02 -13.04
N LEU A 316 -2.47 9.60 -13.79
CA LEU A 316 -2.30 8.67 -14.91
C LEU A 316 -1.51 9.28 -16.06
N ALA A 317 -1.65 10.58 -16.31
CA ALA A 317 -0.85 11.28 -17.30
C ALA A 317 0.62 11.37 -16.87
N ASP A 318 0.90 11.64 -15.59
CA ASP A 318 2.25 11.73 -15.05
C ASP A 318 2.98 10.37 -15.05
N ILE A 319 2.28 9.28 -14.75
CA ILE A 319 2.82 7.91 -14.77
C ILE A 319 3.30 7.51 -16.19
N LYS A 320 2.69 8.04 -17.24
CA LYS A 320 3.07 7.75 -18.63
C LYS A 320 4.32 8.49 -19.11
N LYS A 321 4.78 9.49 -18.37
CA LYS A 321 5.97 10.26 -18.72
C LYS A 321 7.25 9.45 -18.49
N GLY A 322 8.32 9.84 -19.19
CA GLY A 322 9.63 9.18 -19.12
C GLY A 322 10.40 9.43 -17.81
N PRO A 323 11.66 8.94 -17.73
CA PRO A 323 12.50 9.05 -16.54
C PRO A 323 12.80 10.50 -16.17
N LEU A 324 13.15 10.72 -14.88
CA LEU A 324 13.50 12.03 -14.33
C LEU A 324 14.92 12.44 -14.72
N PRO A 325 15.21 13.77 -14.80
CA PRO A 325 16.57 14.30 -14.93
C PRO A 325 17.46 13.89 -13.74
N GLU A 326 18.77 13.79 -13.98
CA GLU A 326 19.74 13.30 -12.99
C GLU A 326 19.87 14.21 -11.76
N ASP A 327 19.77 15.53 -11.94
CA ASP A 327 19.81 16.49 -10.83
C ASP A 327 18.55 16.42 -9.94
N VAL A 328 17.39 16.05 -10.50
CA VAL A 328 16.18 15.76 -9.71
C VAL A 328 16.37 14.47 -8.90
N LEU A 329 17.01 13.45 -9.47
CA LEU A 329 17.33 12.22 -8.73
C LEU A 329 18.32 12.48 -7.61
N ALA A 330 19.34 13.31 -7.83
CA ALA A 330 20.28 13.72 -6.79
C ALA A 330 19.57 14.48 -5.65
N ALA A 331 18.66 15.39 -5.98
CA ALA A 331 17.85 16.11 -4.99
C ALA A 331 16.95 15.15 -4.17
N LEU A 332 16.37 14.12 -4.81
CA LEU A 332 15.60 13.10 -4.10
C LEU A 332 16.46 12.25 -3.16
N ASP A 333 17.70 11.95 -3.54
CA ASP A 333 18.62 11.19 -2.68
C ASP A 333 19.04 12.03 -1.45
N GLU A 334 19.32 13.31 -1.64
CA GLU A 334 19.59 14.24 -0.55
C GLU A 334 18.37 14.43 0.37
N ALA A 335 17.19 14.64 -0.20
CA ALA A 335 15.93 14.75 0.53
C ALA A 335 15.66 13.51 1.42
N TRP A 336 15.98 12.31 0.93
CA TRP A 336 15.90 11.09 1.74
C TRP A 336 16.84 11.13 2.94
N LEU A 337 18.08 11.57 2.78
CA LEU A 337 19.03 11.66 3.89
C LEU A 337 18.52 12.60 4.98
N VAL A 338 17.83 13.67 4.61
CA VAL A 338 17.16 14.61 5.55
C VAL A 338 15.96 13.95 6.25
N ALA A 339 15.08 13.24 5.51
CA ALA A 339 13.89 12.64 6.07
C ALA A 339 14.15 11.35 6.88
N LYS A 340 15.20 10.61 6.56
CA LYS A 340 15.54 9.27 7.09
C LYS A 340 15.44 9.14 8.61
N PRO A 341 15.98 10.06 9.46
CA PRO A 341 15.94 9.90 10.92
C PRO A 341 14.54 9.84 11.51
N THR A 342 13.55 10.39 10.81
CA THR A 342 12.17 10.51 11.28
C THR A 342 11.18 9.64 10.55
N THR A 343 11.63 8.85 9.56
CA THR A 343 10.78 7.96 8.77
C THR A 343 10.13 6.88 9.65
N ALA A 344 8.83 6.65 9.47
CA ALA A 344 8.09 5.61 10.18
C ALA A 344 8.50 4.20 9.71
N ASN A 345 8.31 3.21 10.57
CA ASN A 345 8.46 1.82 10.20
C ASN A 345 7.50 1.45 9.04
N TYR A 346 7.90 0.51 8.19
CA TYR A 346 7.05 0.01 7.11
C TYR A 346 6.02 -1.03 7.58
N TRP A 347 6.22 -1.63 8.76
CA TRP A 347 5.24 -2.52 9.39
C TRP A 347 4.30 -1.77 10.32
N HIS A 348 3.15 -2.36 10.61
CA HIS A 348 2.18 -1.82 11.55
C HIS A 348 2.16 -2.62 12.85
N LEU A 349 1.65 -1.98 13.89
CA LEU A 349 1.52 -2.52 15.25
C LEU A 349 2.89 -2.85 15.89
N ASP A 350 2.89 -2.99 17.19
CA ASP A 350 4.11 -3.31 17.94
C ASP A 350 4.56 -4.76 17.68
N LEU A 351 5.87 -4.97 17.63
CA LEU A 351 6.47 -6.30 17.51
C LEU A 351 6.43 -7.05 18.86
N ASN A 352 5.23 -7.23 19.38
CA ASN A 352 5.00 -7.88 20.65
C ASN A 352 4.07 -9.09 20.46
N TYR A 353 4.64 -10.28 20.52
CA TYR A 353 3.90 -11.53 20.43
C TYR A 353 3.39 -11.90 21.82
N THR A 354 2.07 -12.06 21.98
CA THR A 354 1.44 -12.35 23.28
C THR A 354 1.13 -13.84 23.47
N TYR A 355 1.60 -14.69 22.57
CA TYR A 355 1.58 -16.15 22.69
C TYR A 355 2.99 -16.72 22.84
N ASP A 356 3.11 -17.99 23.26
CA ASP A 356 4.40 -18.69 23.34
C ASP A 356 4.94 -18.99 21.93
N THR A 357 5.81 -18.11 21.44
CA THR A 357 6.42 -18.23 20.10
C THR A 357 7.32 -19.47 19.98
N THR A 358 8.03 -19.86 21.06
CA THR A 358 8.86 -21.07 21.04
C THR A 358 8.02 -22.31 20.85
N LYS A 359 6.92 -22.42 21.59
CA LYS A 359 5.97 -23.53 21.43
C LYS A 359 5.29 -23.51 20.07
N ALA A 360 4.91 -22.33 19.57
CA ALA A 360 4.25 -22.20 18.27
C ALA A 360 5.16 -22.58 17.09
N LEU A 361 6.46 -22.27 17.18
CA LEU A 361 7.43 -22.55 16.11
C LEU A 361 8.09 -23.93 16.22
N PHE A 362 8.38 -24.38 17.43
CA PHE A 362 9.24 -25.57 17.69
C PHE A 362 8.57 -26.63 18.56
N GLY A 363 7.34 -26.42 19.00
CA GLY A 363 6.56 -27.40 19.72
C GLY A 363 6.20 -28.63 18.88
N PRO A 364 5.78 -29.74 19.50
CA PRO A 364 5.32 -30.92 18.78
C PRO A 364 4.14 -30.52 17.88
N LYS A 365 4.21 -30.99 16.64
CA LYS A 365 3.18 -30.77 15.61
C LYS A 365 1.95 -31.61 15.86
#